data_79470c93fad3041688703d0d1538f2d6
#
_entry.id   79470c93fad3041688703d0d1538f2d6
#
_cell.length_a   1.000
_cell.length_b   1.000
_cell.length_c   1.000
_cell.angle_alpha   90.00
_cell.angle_beta   90.00
_cell.angle_gamma   90.00
#
_symmetry.space_group_name_H-M   'P 1'
#
loop_
_entity.id
_entity.type
_entity.pdbx_description
1 polymer ?
#
loop_
_entity_poly.entity_id
_entity_poly.type
_entity_poly.pdbx_seq_one_letter_code
_entity_poly.pdbx_strand_id
1 'polypeptide(L)'
;MELPVLDTIIERIVEVADPERIILFGSAVRGEMGPHSDLDLLVVKSDVHRRKLAQRIYRNLIGVGQPVDIVVATPEDLGQYADSHALVISPALEEGTEVYSAPTTTAG
;
A
#
# COMPACT_ATOMS: atom_id res chain seq x y z
N MET A 1 -15.41 1.67 7.83
CA MET A 1 -15.71 2.37 6.57
C MET A 1 -15.60 1.39 5.43
N GLU A 2 -16.65 1.23 4.69
CA GLU A 2 -16.63 0.33 3.55
C GLU A 2 -16.33 1.11 2.29
N LEU A 3 -15.28 0.69 1.60
CA LEU A 3 -14.89 1.25 0.32
C LEU A 3 -14.85 0.10 -0.68
N PRO A 4 -15.95 -0.16 -1.39
CA PRO A 4 -15.96 -1.27 -2.35
C PRO A 4 -14.84 -1.18 -3.37
N VAL A 5 -14.44 0.04 -3.75
CA VAL A 5 -13.34 0.23 -4.69
C VAL A 5 -12.01 -0.23 -4.08
N LEU A 6 -11.88 -0.20 -2.76
CA LEU A 6 -10.63 -0.64 -2.11
C LEU A 6 -10.36 -2.12 -2.37
N ASP A 7 -11.41 -2.95 -2.31
CA ASP A 7 -11.24 -4.38 -2.59
C ASP A 7 -10.72 -4.60 -4.01
N THR A 8 -11.26 -3.86 -4.97
CA THR A 8 -10.81 -3.95 -6.36
C THR A 8 -9.36 -3.51 -6.50
N ILE A 9 -9.00 -2.41 -5.81
CA ILE A 9 -7.63 -1.91 -5.85
C ILE A 9 -6.67 -2.94 -5.28
N ILE A 10 -7.01 -3.52 -4.14
CA ILE A 10 -6.18 -4.55 -3.52
C ILE A 10 -5.99 -5.74 -4.45
N GLU A 11 -7.06 -6.23 -5.07
CA GLU A 11 -6.97 -7.33 -6.01
C GLU A 11 -6.02 -7.03 -7.16
N ARG A 12 -6.10 -5.83 -7.71
CA ARG A 12 -5.25 -5.44 -8.82
C ARG A 12 -3.78 -5.31 -8.41
N ILE A 13 -3.53 -4.83 -7.20
CA ILE A 13 -2.16 -4.75 -6.68
C ILE A 13 -1.60 -6.16 -6.46
N VAL A 14 -2.37 -7.03 -5.85
CA VAL A 14 -1.94 -8.42 -5.60
C VAL A 14 -1.63 -9.13 -6.91
N GLU A 15 -2.42 -8.87 -7.93
CA GLU A 15 -2.27 -9.50 -9.23
C GLU A 15 -0.91 -9.22 -9.88
N VAL A 16 -0.39 -8.00 -9.75
CA VAL A 16 0.87 -7.63 -10.41
C VAL A 16 2.06 -7.61 -9.47
N ALA A 17 1.84 -7.42 -8.19
CA ALA A 17 2.93 -7.24 -7.23
C ALA A 17 3.13 -8.42 -6.30
N ASP A 18 2.08 -9.19 -6.05
CA ASP A 18 2.10 -10.28 -5.07
C ASP A 18 2.78 -9.80 -3.77
N PRO A 19 2.26 -8.74 -3.15
CA PRO A 19 2.95 -8.12 -2.02
C PRO A 19 2.82 -8.95 -0.75
N GLU A 20 3.69 -8.65 0.20
CA GLU A 20 3.63 -9.29 1.51
C GLU A 20 2.56 -8.64 2.38
N ARG A 21 2.43 -7.33 2.28
CA ARG A 21 1.43 -6.56 3.03
C ARG A 21 1.00 -5.34 2.24
N ILE A 22 -0.22 -4.87 2.51
CA ILE A 22 -0.69 -3.58 2.02
C ILE A 22 -1.32 -2.85 3.21
N ILE A 23 -0.89 -1.62 3.44
CA ILE A 23 -1.35 -0.81 4.57
C ILE A 23 -2.02 0.45 4.04
N LEU A 24 -3.27 0.67 4.43
CA LEU A 24 -4.00 1.89 4.11
C LEU A 24 -3.67 2.94 5.16
N PHE A 25 -3.29 4.13 4.73
CA PHE A 25 -2.95 5.20 5.65
C PHE A 25 -3.47 6.54 5.13
N GLY A 26 -3.15 7.61 5.83
CA GLY A 26 -3.53 8.95 5.41
C GLY A 26 -4.98 9.29 5.74
N SER A 27 -5.58 10.15 4.93
CA SER A 27 -6.90 10.71 5.23
C SER A 27 -8.01 9.66 5.28
N ALA A 28 -7.90 8.58 4.52
CA ALA A 28 -8.91 7.53 4.53
C ALA A 28 -9.02 6.88 5.91
N VAL A 29 -7.88 6.65 6.56
CA VAL A 29 -7.86 6.03 7.90
C VAL A 29 -8.39 7.00 8.94
N ARG A 30 -8.12 8.29 8.77
CA ARG A 30 -8.57 9.32 9.71
C ARG A 30 -10.03 9.73 9.50
N GLY A 31 -10.69 9.18 8.49
CA GLY A 31 -12.07 9.55 8.19
C GLY A 31 -12.22 10.93 7.58
N GLU A 32 -11.15 11.43 6.97
CA GLU A 32 -11.14 12.78 6.39
C GLU A 32 -11.28 12.79 4.88
N MET A 33 -11.73 11.68 4.31
CA MET A 33 -11.90 11.56 2.86
C MET A 33 -12.93 12.54 2.34
N GLY A 34 -12.50 13.36 1.39
CA GLY A 34 -13.41 14.19 0.61
C GLY A 34 -13.60 13.59 -0.78
N PRO A 35 -14.40 14.25 -1.62
CA PRO A 35 -14.70 13.71 -2.95
C PRO A 35 -13.48 13.61 -3.88
N HIS A 36 -12.42 14.33 -3.57
CA HIS A 36 -11.19 14.32 -4.39
C HIS A 36 -9.99 13.78 -3.63
N SER A 37 -10.21 13.11 -2.51
CA SER A 37 -9.10 12.57 -1.72
C SER A 37 -8.55 11.30 -2.35
N ASP A 38 -7.22 11.16 -2.30
CA ASP A 38 -6.55 9.96 -2.77
C ASP A 38 -6.52 8.92 -1.67
N LEU A 39 -6.52 7.66 -2.06
CA LEU A 39 -6.22 6.58 -1.14
C LEU A 39 -4.72 6.40 -1.08
N ASP A 40 -4.16 6.40 0.12
CA ASP A 40 -2.74 6.22 0.34
C ASP A 40 -2.46 4.79 0.77
N LEU A 41 -1.69 4.07 -0.03
CA LEU A 41 -1.39 2.67 0.22
C LEU A 41 0.12 2.44 0.28
N LEU A 42 0.56 1.78 1.34
CA LEU A 42 1.93 1.32 1.47
C LEU A 42 1.97 -0.16 1.08
N VAL A 43 2.70 -0.47 0.03
CA VAL A 43 2.83 -1.84 -0.49
C VAL A 43 4.20 -2.38 -0.07
N VAL A 44 4.19 -3.45 0.70
CA VAL A 44 5.44 -4.06 1.21
C VAL A 44 5.77 -5.29 0.39
N LYS A 45 6.95 -5.29 -0.21
CA LYS A 45 7.43 -6.42 -1.01
C LYS A 45 8.95 -6.46 -0.96
N SER A 46 9.51 -7.63 -0.67
CA SER A 46 10.96 -7.82 -0.63
C SER A 46 11.53 -8.05 -2.02
N ASP A 47 12.83 -7.76 -2.16
CA ASP A 47 13.61 -8.03 -3.37
C ASP A 47 13.04 -7.42 -4.65
N VAL A 48 12.55 -6.18 -4.57
CA VAL A 48 11.99 -5.49 -5.73
C VAL A 48 12.65 -4.15 -5.96
N HIS A 49 12.58 -3.71 -7.20
CA HIS A 49 12.91 -2.34 -7.56
C HIS A 49 11.66 -1.51 -7.31
N ARG A 50 11.67 -0.69 -6.25
CA ARG A 50 10.48 0.01 -5.77
C ARG A 50 9.79 0.84 -6.83
N ARG A 51 10.55 1.61 -7.60
CA ARG A 51 9.98 2.48 -8.62
C ARG A 51 9.31 1.68 -9.74
N LYS A 52 9.96 0.63 -10.20
CA LYS A 52 9.40 -0.21 -11.27
C LYS A 52 8.13 -0.91 -10.82
N LEU A 53 8.11 -1.40 -9.59
CA LEU A 53 6.92 -2.04 -9.06
C LEU A 53 5.78 -1.05 -8.92
N ALA A 54 6.06 0.15 -8.42
CA ALA A 54 5.03 1.19 -8.33
C ALA A 54 4.44 1.51 -9.69
N GLN A 55 5.27 1.62 -10.72
CA GLN A 55 4.79 1.89 -12.07
C GLN A 55 3.87 0.78 -12.59
N ARG A 56 4.24 -0.46 -12.32
CA ARG A 56 3.41 -1.61 -12.73
C ARG A 56 2.07 -1.60 -12.00
N ILE A 57 2.09 -1.26 -10.72
CA ILE A 57 0.86 -1.15 -9.94
C ILE A 57 -0.04 -0.05 -10.52
N TYR A 58 0.52 1.13 -10.77
CA TYR A 58 -0.26 2.23 -11.34
C TYR A 58 -0.90 1.85 -12.67
N ARG A 59 -0.16 1.15 -13.52
CA ARG A 59 -0.71 0.69 -14.81
C ARG A 59 -1.89 -0.24 -14.62
N ASN A 60 -1.82 -1.12 -13.65
CA ASN A 60 -2.89 -2.07 -13.40
C ASN A 60 -4.08 -1.45 -12.68
N LEU A 61 -3.94 -0.22 -12.19
CA LEU A 61 -5.04 0.50 -11.55
C LEU A 61 -5.79 1.43 -12.50
N ILE A 62 -5.36 1.50 -13.76
CA ILE A 62 -6.03 2.33 -14.76
C ILE A 62 -7.47 1.84 -14.90
N GLY A 63 -8.42 2.76 -14.86
CA GLY A 63 -9.83 2.45 -14.99
C GLY A 63 -10.56 2.12 -13.71
N VAL A 64 -9.84 2.11 -12.58
CA VAL A 64 -10.48 1.86 -11.29
C VAL A 64 -11.43 3.00 -10.88
N GLY A 65 -11.12 4.22 -11.33
CA GLY A 65 -11.99 5.37 -11.05
C GLY A 65 -11.74 6.04 -9.70
N GLN A 66 -10.72 5.61 -8.98
CA GLN A 66 -10.35 6.20 -7.69
C GLN A 66 -8.87 6.58 -7.71
N PRO A 67 -8.53 7.82 -7.40
CA PRO A 67 -7.12 8.19 -7.27
C PRO A 67 -6.46 7.42 -6.14
N VAL A 68 -5.30 6.87 -6.41
CA VAL A 68 -4.55 6.08 -5.44
C VAL A 68 -3.10 6.53 -5.46
N ASP A 69 -2.52 6.68 -4.28
CA ASP A 69 -1.12 7.02 -4.12
C ASP A 69 -0.40 5.80 -3.58
N ILE A 70 0.56 5.29 -4.34
CA ILE A 70 1.24 4.04 -3.99
C ILE A 70 2.66 4.34 -3.52
N VAL A 71 2.99 3.87 -2.33
CA VAL A 71 4.34 3.88 -1.80
C VAL A 71 4.79 2.43 -1.68
N VAL A 72 5.89 2.08 -2.34
CA VAL A 72 6.43 0.73 -2.25
C VAL A 72 7.62 0.73 -1.30
N ALA A 73 7.64 -0.20 -0.37
CA ALA A 73 8.73 -0.35 0.59
C ALA A 73 9.09 -1.82 0.73
N THR A 74 10.35 -2.08 1.05
CA THR A 74 10.79 -3.43 1.40
C THR A 74 10.70 -3.62 2.90
N PRO A 75 10.70 -4.87 3.41
CA PRO A 75 10.78 -5.08 4.85
C PRO A 75 12.01 -4.43 5.47
N GLU A 76 13.11 -4.33 4.73
CA GLU A 76 14.32 -3.66 5.20
C GLU A 76 14.08 -2.17 5.39
N ASP A 77 13.34 -1.54 4.46
CA ASP A 77 12.96 -0.13 4.61
C ASP A 77 12.17 0.10 5.87
N LEU A 78 11.25 -0.83 6.20
CA LEU A 78 10.44 -0.72 7.40
C LEU A 78 11.31 -0.81 8.66
N GLY A 79 12.33 -1.66 8.63
CA GLY A 79 13.26 -1.79 9.74
C GLY A 79 14.12 -0.56 9.96
N GLN A 80 14.28 0.25 8.92
CA GLN A 80 15.13 1.44 8.95
C GLN A 80 14.33 2.75 9.00
N TYR A 81 13.01 2.66 9.13
CA TYR A 81 12.17 3.85 9.01
C TYR A 81 12.48 4.91 10.07
N ALA A 82 13.06 4.50 11.19
CA ALA A 82 13.38 5.42 12.27
C ALA A 82 14.46 6.42 11.87
N ASP A 83 15.24 6.13 10.84
CA ASP A 83 16.37 6.97 10.45
C ASP A 83 15.96 8.13 9.55
N SER A 84 15.69 7.85 8.28
CA SER A 84 15.53 8.93 7.32
C SER A 84 14.24 8.89 6.52
N HIS A 85 13.53 7.79 6.52
CA HIS A 85 12.29 7.66 5.75
C HIS A 85 11.04 7.75 6.60
N ALA A 86 11.21 8.22 7.83
CA ALA A 86 10.11 8.30 8.79
C ALA A 86 8.98 9.21 8.36
N LEU A 87 9.27 10.18 7.48
CA LEU A 87 8.25 11.14 7.06
C LEU A 87 7.07 10.49 6.32
N VAL A 88 7.31 9.37 5.65
CA VAL A 88 6.26 8.66 4.93
C VAL A 88 5.93 7.33 5.59
N ILE A 89 6.95 6.55 5.90
CA ILE A 89 6.75 5.18 6.38
C ILE A 89 6.26 5.15 7.82
N SER A 90 6.79 6.02 8.67
CA SER A 90 6.41 6.03 10.08
C SER A 90 4.92 6.33 10.28
N PRO A 91 4.36 7.39 9.67
CA PRO A 91 2.92 7.61 9.78
C PRO A 91 2.09 6.45 9.27
N ALA A 92 2.53 5.81 8.17
CA ALA A 92 1.81 4.67 7.62
C ALA A 92 1.77 3.51 8.60
N LEU A 93 2.88 3.24 9.29
CA LEU A 93 2.94 2.14 10.25
C LEU A 93 2.19 2.45 11.55
N GLU A 94 2.25 3.70 12.00
CA GLU A 94 1.63 4.09 13.26
C GLU A 94 0.12 4.29 13.17
N GLU A 95 -0.34 4.91 12.09
CA GLU A 95 -1.74 5.26 11.91
C GLU A 95 -2.47 4.34 10.95
N GLY A 96 -1.73 3.61 10.12
CA GLY A 96 -2.30 2.83 9.06
C GLY A 96 -3.05 1.59 9.50
N THR A 97 -3.88 1.10 8.61
CA THR A 97 -4.63 -0.14 8.81
C THR A 97 -4.15 -1.14 7.78
N GLU A 98 -3.74 -2.32 8.24
CA GLU A 98 -3.35 -3.38 7.31
C GLU A 98 -4.61 -3.91 6.61
N VAL A 99 -4.66 -3.76 5.30
CA VAL A 99 -5.81 -4.18 4.50
C VAL A 99 -5.53 -5.46 3.71
N TYR A 100 -4.29 -5.90 3.68
CA TYR A 100 -3.92 -7.16 3.02
C TYR A 100 -2.66 -7.71 3.67
N SER A 101 -2.65 -9.01 3.88
CA SER A 101 -1.47 -9.75 4.35
C SER A 101 -1.41 -11.05 3.57
N ALA A 102 -0.28 -11.31 2.96
CA ALA A 102 -0.10 -12.54 2.19
C ALA A 102 -0.23 -13.75 3.12
N PRO A 103 -0.86 -14.84 2.63
CA PRO A 103 -0.92 -16.06 3.43
C PRO A 103 0.50 -16.53 3.71
N THR A 104 0.80 -16.70 4.98
CA THR A 104 2.08 -17.27 5.37
C THR A 104 2.01 -18.75 5.13
N THR A 105 2.53 -19.15 4.02
CA THR A 105 2.87 -20.54 3.89
C THR A 105 4.12 -20.73 4.72
N THR A 106 3.95 -20.98 5.94
CA THR A 106 5.03 -21.59 6.67
C THR A 106 5.19 -22.98 6.11
N ALA A 107 5.92 -23.05 5.07
CA ALA A 107 6.37 -24.33 4.64
C ALA A 107 7.43 -24.77 5.64
N GLY A 108 7.01 -25.33 6.60
CA GLY A 108 7.94 -25.80 7.61
C GLY A 108 8.17 -24.78 8.59
#